data_4aa7e58d6f5c51f35238b7e36e57de3b
#
_entry.id   4aa7e58d6f5c51f35238b7e36e57de3b
#
_cell.length_a   1.000
_cell.length_b   1.000
_cell.length_c   1.000
_cell.angle_alpha   90.00
_cell.angle_beta   90.00
_cell.angle_gamma   90.00
#
_symmetry.space_group_name_H-M   'P 1'
#
loop_
_entity.id
_entity.type
_entity.pdbx_description
1 polymer ?
#
loop_
_entity_poly.entity_id
_entity_poly.type
_entity_poly.pdbx_seq_one_letter_code
_entity_poly.pdbx_strand_id
1 'polypeptide(L)'
;LVGHDITFPKSVTKRLPAAKLLTSPFAPLTFMTGAESHPELPKVLENIETPKGMKLIATLNEYVGDMSDHGIFRLNDIPYVFLSCGRWEHYHQPSDTPEKLNYQKMGTITEYCIRVCRAAAQTSFSETKLSANSLDYEMKTWRTALGLMKRPLAKFLGISDFKSRAN
;
A
#
# COMPACT_ATOMS: atom_id res chain seq x y z
N LEU A 1 -5.07 -10.21 -0.35
CA LEU A 1 -3.72 -10.74 -0.56
C LEU A 1 -2.71 -10.11 0.41
N VAL A 2 -2.46 -10.76 1.53
CA VAL A 2 -1.44 -10.35 2.51
C VAL A 2 -0.53 -11.54 2.83
N GLY A 3 0.70 -11.25 3.25
CA GLY A 3 1.62 -12.28 3.72
C GLY A 3 2.51 -12.90 2.64
N HIS A 4 2.68 -12.26 1.49
CA HIS A 4 3.68 -12.65 0.50
C HIS A 4 4.61 -11.48 0.17
N ASP A 5 5.75 -11.79 -0.40
CA ASP A 5 6.66 -10.78 -0.91
C ASP A 5 6.31 -10.45 -2.37
N ILE A 6 6.53 -9.19 -2.76
CA ILE A 6 6.25 -8.77 -4.13
C ILE A 6 7.12 -9.58 -5.09
N THR A 7 6.49 -10.18 -6.09
CA THR A 7 7.18 -10.87 -7.18
C THR A 7 7.10 -10.06 -8.47
N PHE A 8 8.24 -9.94 -9.15
CA PHE A 8 8.27 -9.33 -10.47
C PHE A 8 8.07 -10.39 -11.55
N PRO A 9 7.38 -10.07 -12.66
CA PRO A 9 7.26 -10.99 -13.79
C PRO A 9 8.64 -11.45 -14.29
N LYS A 10 8.75 -12.72 -14.66
CA LYS A 10 9.99 -13.33 -15.18
C LYS A 10 10.58 -12.54 -16.37
N SER A 11 9.73 -11.90 -17.17
CA SER A 11 10.14 -11.02 -18.27
C SER A 11 10.95 -9.81 -17.80
N VAL A 12 10.62 -9.26 -16.63
CA VAL A 12 11.32 -8.11 -16.01
C VAL A 12 12.62 -8.58 -15.37
N THR A 13 12.58 -9.68 -14.61
CA THR A 13 13.77 -10.23 -13.93
C THR A 13 14.81 -10.77 -14.91
N LYS A 14 14.41 -11.27 -16.07
CA LYS A 14 15.31 -11.75 -17.13
C LYS A 14 16.05 -10.60 -17.85
N ARG A 15 15.40 -9.42 -17.97
CA ARG A 15 15.98 -8.24 -18.62
C ARG A 15 16.84 -7.39 -17.68
N LEU A 16 16.62 -7.50 -16.38
CA LEU A 16 17.30 -6.74 -15.34
C LEU A 16 17.80 -7.72 -14.27
N PRO A 17 19.02 -8.29 -14.38
CA PRO A 17 19.61 -9.13 -13.33
C PRO A 17 19.62 -8.44 -11.97
N ALA A 18 19.73 -7.10 -11.96
CA ALA A 18 19.57 -6.27 -10.77
C ALA A 18 18.15 -6.33 -10.16
N ALA A 19 17.12 -6.80 -10.88
CA ALA A 19 15.79 -6.95 -10.32
C ALA A 19 15.75 -7.97 -9.17
N LYS A 20 16.68 -8.92 -9.15
CA LYS A 20 16.88 -9.84 -8.02
C LYS A 20 17.43 -9.12 -6.78
N LEU A 21 18.21 -8.06 -6.99
CA LEU A 21 18.71 -7.16 -5.94
C LEU A 21 17.61 -6.19 -5.47
N LEU A 22 16.64 -5.89 -6.34
CA LEU A 22 15.52 -4.98 -6.06
C LEU A 22 14.39 -5.67 -5.27
N THR A 23 14.33 -6.99 -5.21
CA THR A 23 13.31 -7.71 -4.42
C THR A 23 13.48 -7.47 -2.93
N SER A 24 14.71 -7.39 -2.41
CA SER A 24 14.98 -7.19 -0.99
C SER A 24 14.46 -5.84 -0.44
N PRO A 25 14.67 -4.67 -1.09
CA PRO A 25 14.11 -3.41 -0.60
C PRO A 25 12.59 -3.30 -0.76
N PHE A 26 11.97 -4.11 -1.64
CA PHE A 26 10.52 -4.13 -1.85
C PHE A 26 9.80 -5.21 -1.03
N ALA A 27 10.51 -6.18 -0.47
CA ALA A 27 9.91 -7.23 0.37
C ALA A 27 8.99 -6.68 1.48
N PRO A 28 9.36 -5.59 2.20
CA PRO A 28 8.50 -5.03 3.24
C PRO A 28 7.34 -4.18 2.73
N LEU A 29 7.18 -3.98 1.41
CA LEU A 29 6.12 -3.14 0.87
C LEU A 29 4.73 -3.75 1.12
N THR A 30 3.83 -2.89 1.55
CA THR A 30 2.40 -3.16 1.69
C THR A 30 1.65 -1.97 1.08
N PHE A 31 0.74 -2.26 0.18
CA PHE A 31 -0.12 -1.26 -0.43
C PHE A 31 -1.39 -1.11 0.38
N MET A 32 -1.89 0.10 0.48
CA MET A 32 -3.16 0.42 1.11
C MET A 32 -3.97 1.30 0.16
N THR A 33 -5.23 0.95 -0.07
CA THR A 33 -6.20 1.80 -0.75
C THR A 33 -7.36 2.11 0.18
N GLY A 34 -8.15 3.12 -0.15
CA GLY A 34 -9.32 3.53 0.62
C GLY A 34 -9.07 4.68 1.60
N ALA A 35 -7.86 5.22 1.69
CA ALA A 35 -7.61 6.43 2.49
C ALA A 35 -8.48 7.61 2.03
N GLU A 36 -8.86 7.63 0.75
CA GLU A 36 -9.76 8.60 0.14
C GLU A 36 -11.24 8.36 0.45
N SER A 37 -11.59 7.24 1.06
CA SER A 37 -12.99 6.86 1.32
C SER A 37 -13.69 7.79 2.33
N HIS A 38 -12.92 8.57 3.11
CA HIS A 38 -13.45 9.58 4.02
C HIS A 38 -12.45 10.72 4.25
N PRO A 39 -12.92 12.01 4.33
CA PRO A 39 -12.05 13.18 4.50
C PRO A 39 -11.14 13.14 5.75
N GLU A 40 -11.60 12.52 6.81
CA GLU A 40 -10.87 12.44 8.08
C GLU A 40 -9.90 11.27 8.15
N LEU A 41 -10.08 10.26 7.28
CA LEU A 41 -9.31 9.04 7.32
C LEU A 41 -7.79 9.25 7.09
N PRO A 42 -7.33 10.09 6.15
CA PRO A 42 -5.92 10.39 6.00
C PRO A 42 -5.27 10.91 7.29
N LYS A 43 -5.95 11.79 8.03
CA LYS A 43 -5.45 12.34 9.31
C LYS A 43 -5.36 11.27 10.39
N VAL A 44 -6.34 10.34 10.44
CA VAL A 44 -6.30 9.20 11.35
C VAL A 44 -5.10 8.31 11.04
N LEU A 45 -4.91 7.97 9.76
CA LEU A 45 -3.85 7.10 9.29
C LEU A 45 -2.45 7.71 9.48
N GLU A 46 -2.31 9.04 9.31
CA GLU A 46 -1.06 9.76 9.53
C GLU A 46 -0.53 9.67 10.96
N ASN A 47 -1.42 9.53 11.93
CA ASN A 47 -1.06 9.42 13.34
C ASN A 47 -0.73 7.98 13.77
N ILE A 48 -0.85 7.00 12.85
CA ILE A 48 -0.56 5.60 13.12
C ILE A 48 0.89 5.28 12.72
N GLU A 49 1.70 4.99 13.71
CA GLU A 49 3.07 4.55 13.45
C GLU A 49 3.07 3.21 12.70
N THR A 50 3.77 3.18 11.57
CA THR A 50 3.99 1.97 10.80
C THR A 50 4.94 1.03 11.55
N PRO A 51 4.57 -0.25 11.78
CA PRO A 51 5.43 -1.18 12.49
C PRO A 51 6.80 -1.34 11.83
N LYS A 52 7.82 -1.60 12.64
CA LYS A 52 9.18 -1.86 12.14
C LYS A 52 9.16 -3.02 11.13
N GLY A 53 9.81 -2.83 10.00
CA GLY A 53 9.87 -3.84 8.94
C GLY A 53 8.70 -3.77 7.94
N MET A 54 7.77 -2.83 8.09
CA MET A 54 6.72 -2.55 7.13
C MET A 54 6.98 -1.23 6.40
N LYS A 55 6.77 -1.22 5.10
CA LYS A 55 6.76 0.00 4.28
C LYS A 55 5.38 0.14 3.66
N LEU A 56 4.64 1.13 4.12
CA LEU A 56 3.29 1.39 3.64
C LEU A 56 3.31 2.37 2.46
N ILE A 57 2.58 2.02 1.41
CA ILE A 57 2.30 2.88 0.28
C ILE A 57 0.78 2.98 0.12
N ALA A 58 0.24 4.18 0.30
CA ALA A 58 -1.15 4.45 -0.04
C ALA A 58 -1.30 4.66 -1.56
N THR A 59 -2.39 4.18 -2.09
CA THR A 59 -2.80 4.34 -3.49
C THR A 59 -4.31 4.60 -3.54
N LEU A 60 -4.78 5.27 -4.59
CA LEU A 60 -6.20 5.47 -4.78
C LEU A 60 -6.89 4.16 -5.21
N ASN A 61 -8.13 3.97 -4.78
CA ASN A 61 -8.92 2.80 -5.17
C ASN A 61 -9.17 2.71 -6.69
N GLU A 62 -9.14 3.83 -7.39
CA GLU A 62 -9.28 3.84 -8.85
C GLU A 62 -8.24 2.99 -9.59
N TYR A 63 -7.04 2.79 -8.98
CA TYR A 63 -5.99 1.93 -9.54
C TYR A 63 -6.19 0.45 -9.24
N VAL A 64 -6.99 0.12 -8.23
CA VAL A 64 -7.25 -1.25 -7.78
C VAL A 64 -8.62 -1.73 -8.25
N GLY A 65 -9.62 -0.84 -8.21
CA GLY A 65 -11.02 -1.16 -8.45
C GLY A 65 -11.65 -2.02 -7.33
N ASP A 66 -12.91 -2.34 -7.49
CA ASP A 66 -13.70 -3.06 -6.49
C ASP A 66 -13.57 -4.59 -6.65
N MET A 67 -12.34 -5.08 -6.78
CA MET A 67 -12.08 -6.51 -7.02
C MET A 67 -12.05 -7.37 -5.75
N SER A 68 -12.42 -6.82 -4.59
CA SER A 68 -12.45 -7.52 -3.31
C SER A 68 -13.54 -6.95 -2.42
N ASP A 69 -13.70 -7.49 -1.21
CA ASP A 69 -14.77 -7.18 -0.25
C ASP A 69 -14.87 -5.69 0.14
N HIS A 70 -13.79 -4.92 -0.04
CA HIS A 70 -13.82 -3.47 0.21
C HIS A 70 -14.78 -2.72 -0.72
N GLY A 71 -15.11 -3.25 -1.88
CA GLY A 71 -16.04 -2.65 -2.83
C GLY A 71 -17.42 -2.43 -2.25
N ILE A 72 -17.93 -3.32 -1.39
CA ILE A 72 -19.24 -3.16 -0.76
C ILE A 72 -19.25 -1.98 0.23
N PHE A 73 -18.13 -1.73 0.94
CA PHE A 73 -18.00 -0.58 1.82
C PHE A 73 -18.02 0.72 1.01
N ARG A 74 -17.27 0.77 -0.07
CA ARG A 74 -17.26 1.93 -0.98
C ARG A 74 -18.65 2.23 -1.54
N LEU A 75 -19.38 1.21 -1.99
CA LEU A 75 -20.73 1.38 -2.55
C LEU A 75 -21.75 1.87 -1.54
N ASN A 76 -21.50 1.69 -0.25
CA ASN A 76 -22.37 2.15 0.82
C ASN A 76 -21.81 3.37 1.57
N ASP A 77 -20.82 4.07 1.00
CA ASP A 77 -20.18 5.26 1.58
C ASP A 77 -19.62 5.01 2.99
N ILE A 78 -19.18 3.78 3.28
CA ILE A 78 -18.60 3.42 4.57
C ILE A 78 -17.07 3.58 4.46
N PRO A 79 -16.43 4.34 5.38
CA PRO A 79 -14.98 4.46 5.40
C PRO A 79 -14.29 3.09 5.49
N TYR A 80 -13.27 2.89 4.68
CA TYR A 80 -12.55 1.61 4.64
C TYR A 80 -11.07 1.81 4.33
N VAL A 81 -10.28 0.82 4.65
CA VAL A 81 -8.94 0.60 4.11
C VAL A 81 -8.82 -0.83 3.64
N PHE A 82 -8.15 -1.03 2.54
CA PHE A 82 -7.84 -2.35 1.99
C PHE A 82 -6.32 -2.49 1.85
N LEU A 83 -5.76 -3.52 2.48
CA LEU A 83 -4.33 -3.79 2.48
C LEU A 83 -3.99 -4.96 1.54
N SER A 84 -2.92 -4.79 0.78
CA SER A 84 -2.45 -5.79 -0.17
C SER A 84 -0.93 -5.81 -0.24
N CYS A 85 -0.35 -6.98 -0.47
CA CYS A 85 1.07 -7.12 -0.79
C CYS A 85 1.35 -6.99 -2.30
N GLY A 86 0.33 -6.64 -3.10
CA GLY A 86 0.45 -6.49 -4.53
C GLY A 86 0.37 -7.84 -5.28
N ARG A 87 1.09 -7.91 -6.41
CA ARG A 87 1.02 -9.08 -7.27
C ARG A 87 1.65 -10.31 -6.63
N TRP A 88 0.95 -11.42 -6.75
CA TRP A 88 1.37 -12.75 -6.35
C TRP A 88 1.21 -13.74 -7.51
N GLU A 89 2.28 -14.43 -7.92
CA GLU A 89 2.24 -15.33 -9.08
C GLU A 89 1.42 -16.60 -8.84
N HIS A 90 1.18 -16.94 -7.59
CA HIS A 90 0.37 -18.11 -7.20
C HIS A 90 -1.09 -17.77 -6.91
N TYR A 91 -1.50 -16.49 -7.06
CA TYR A 91 -2.86 -16.04 -6.76
C TYR A 91 -3.90 -16.83 -7.55
N HIS A 92 -4.86 -17.43 -6.85
CA HIS A 92 -5.89 -18.31 -7.40
C HIS A 92 -5.33 -19.54 -8.14
N GLN A 93 -4.16 -20.02 -7.73
CA GLN A 93 -3.54 -21.20 -8.28
C GLN A 93 -3.42 -22.30 -7.21
N PRO A 94 -3.47 -23.60 -7.58
CA PRO A 94 -3.21 -24.69 -6.63
C PRO A 94 -1.83 -24.64 -5.97
N SER A 95 -0.94 -23.86 -6.53
CA SER A 95 0.40 -23.63 -6.01
C SER A 95 0.46 -22.53 -4.93
N ASP A 96 -0.66 -21.90 -4.57
CA ASP A 96 -0.75 -20.95 -3.46
C ASP A 96 -0.88 -21.71 -2.14
N THR A 97 0.24 -22.08 -1.57
CA THR A 97 0.35 -22.93 -0.39
C THR A 97 0.92 -22.19 0.82
N PRO A 98 0.59 -22.61 2.05
CA PRO A 98 1.00 -21.93 3.28
C PRO A 98 2.51 -21.75 3.41
N GLU A 99 3.33 -22.67 2.89
CA GLU A 99 4.78 -22.64 3.00
C GLU A 99 5.42 -21.48 2.24
N LYS A 100 4.68 -20.84 1.33
CA LYS A 100 5.12 -19.68 0.56
C LYS A 100 4.82 -18.36 1.23
N LEU A 101 4.11 -18.38 2.34
CA LEU A 101 3.73 -17.16 3.06
C LEU A 101 4.88 -16.66 3.93
N ASN A 102 5.06 -15.35 3.93
CA ASN A 102 5.92 -14.66 4.86
C ASN A 102 5.12 -14.33 6.13
N TYR A 103 5.13 -15.25 7.09
CA TYR A 103 4.37 -15.12 8.35
C TYR A 103 4.82 -13.93 9.20
N GLN A 104 6.10 -13.57 9.14
CA GLN A 104 6.59 -12.37 9.83
C GLN A 104 5.95 -11.10 9.24
N LYS A 105 5.87 -11.01 7.92
CA LYS A 105 5.19 -9.90 7.23
C LYS A 105 3.70 -9.89 7.55
N MET A 106 3.04 -11.04 7.58
CA MET A 106 1.63 -11.16 7.99
C MET A 106 1.43 -10.60 9.40
N GLY A 107 2.25 -11.02 10.36
CA GLY A 107 2.19 -10.50 11.73
C GLY A 107 2.34 -8.99 11.80
N THR A 108 3.29 -8.43 11.04
CA THR A 108 3.52 -6.98 10.96
C THR A 108 2.32 -6.24 10.38
N ILE A 109 1.70 -6.78 9.32
CA ILE A 109 0.50 -6.20 8.72
C ILE A 109 -0.69 -6.29 9.69
N THR A 110 -0.84 -7.42 10.39
CA THR A 110 -1.89 -7.61 11.40
C THR A 110 -1.75 -6.60 12.54
N GLU A 111 -0.52 -6.35 13.01
CA GLU A 111 -0.25 -5.32 14.01
C GLU A 111 -0.70 -3.93 13.52
N TYR A 112 -0.39 -3.59 12.28
CA TYR A 112 -0.85 -2.34 11.70
C TYR A 112 -2.38 -2.28 11.61
N CYS A 113 -3.05 -3.35 11.16
CA CYS A 113 -4.51 -3.43 11.13
C CYS A 113 -5.13 -3.17 12.51
N ILE A 114 -4.57 -3.77 13.57
CA ILE A 114 -5.05 -3.56 14.95
C ILE A 114 -4.92 -2.08 15.34
N ARG A 115 -3.81 -1.42 15.01
CA ARG A 115 -3.61 0.02 15.26
C ARG A 115 -4.65 0.85 14.52
N VAL A 116 -4.92 0.54 13.24
CA VAL A 116 -5.95 1.22 12.42
C VAL A 116 -7.33 1.04 13.05
N CYS A 117 -7.72 -0.19 13.40
CA CYS A 117 -9.01 -0.45 14.03
C CYS A 117 -9.20 0.30 15.35
N ARG A 118 -8.16 0.35 16.20
CA ARG A 118 -8.19 1.10 17.45
C ARG A 118 -8.36 2.60 17.23
N ALA A 119 -7.62 3.17 16.30
CA ALA A 119 -7.72 4.58 15.95
C ALA A 119 -9.08 4.92 15.36
N ALA A 120 -9.59 4.09 14.45
CA ALA A 120 -10.91 4.28 13.86
C ALA A 120 -12.03 4.19 14.91
N ALA A 121 -11.95 3.26 15.86
CA ALA A 121 -12.92 3.12 16.94
C ALA A 121 -12.96 4.33 17.91
N GLN A 122 -11.90 5.13 17.94
CA GLN A 122 -11.79 6.36 18.74
C GLN A 122 -12.12 7.62 17.94
N THR A 123 -12.43 7.49 16.65
CA THR A 123 -12.70 8.60 15.76
C THR A 123 -14.19 8.67 15.45
N SER A 124 -14.78 9.86 15.65
CA SER A 124 -16.12 10.13 15.13
C SER A 124 -15.98 10.61 13.68
N PHE A 125 -16.36 9.77 12.75
CA PHE A 125 -16.43 10.15 11.35
C PHE A 125 -17.68 10.99 11.11
N SER A 126 -17.53 12.16 10.49
CA SER A 126 -18.66 13.01 10.11
C SER A 126 -19.48 12.34 9.00
N GLU A 127 -20.78 12.69 8.89
CA GLU A 127 -21.62 12.18 7.78
C GLU A 127 -21.29 12.84 6.41
N THR A 128 -20.21 13.58 6.33
CA THR A 128 -19.87 14.37 5.14
C THR A 128 -19.27 13.47 4.05
N LYS A 129 -20.02 13.32 2.97
CA LYS A 129 -19.63 12.58 1.75
C LYS A 129 -18.65 13.35 0.85
N LEU A 130 -17.66 14.00 1.38
CA LEU A 130 -16.66 14.69 0.56
C LEU A 130 -15.55 13.71 0.22
N SER A 131 -15.32 13.50 -1.06
CA SER A 131 -14.10 12.85 -1.53
C SER A 131 -12.91 13.62 -0.97
N ALA A 132 -12.19 13.02 -0.05
CA ALA A 132 -11.00 13.62 0.48
C ALA A 132 -9.96 13.66 -0.63
N ASN A 133 -9.30 14.80 -0.77
CA ASN A 133 -8.06 14.84 -1.53
C ASN A 133 -6.99 14.09 -0.73
N SER A 134 -6.91 12.78 -0.91
CA SER A 134 -5.93 11.93 -0.26
C SER A 134 -4.59 11.93 -0.99
N LEU A 135 -4.45 12.72 -2.05
CA LEU A 135 -3.24 12.77 -2.86
C LEU A 135 -2.01 13.15 -2.03
N ASP A 136 -2.17 14.08 -1.09
CA ASP A 136 -1.07 14.47 -0.21
C ASP A 136 -0.63 13.32 0.70
N TYR A 137 -1.59 12.55 1.22
CA TYR A 137 -1.30 11.37 2.03
C TYR A 137 -0.64 10.28 1.19
N GLU A 138 -1.13 10.00 -0.01
CA GLU A 138 -0.53 9.09 -0.96
C GLU A 138 0.94 9.49 -1.23
N MET A 139 1.17 10.73 -1.62
CA MET A 139 2.50 11.27 -1.90
C MET A 139 3.44 11.20 -0.69
N LYS A 140 2.93 11.43 0.52
CA LYS A 140 3.69 11.30 1.77
C LYS A 140 4.14 9.86 2.00
N THR A 141 3.24 8.89 1.83
CA THR A 141 3.57 7.46 2.02
C THR A 141 4.59 6.99 0.98
N TRP A 142 4.44 7.39 -0.29
CA TRP A 142 5.41 7.12 -1.34
C TRP A 142 6.79 7.67 -1.00
N ARG A 143 6.89 8.94 -0.60
CA ARG A 143 8.15 9.56 -0.20
C ARG A 143 8.80 8.83 0.98
N THR A 144 8.00 8.41 1.96
CA THR A 144 8.49 7.69 3.14
C THR A 144 8.97 6.29 2.77
N ALA A 145 8.16 5.52 2.04
CA ALA A 145 8.49 4.15 1.65
C ALA A 145 9.72 4.07 0.73
N LEU A 146 9.83 5.02 -0.21
CA LEU A 146 10.91 5.11 -1.18
C LEU A 146 12.08 5.99 -0.72
N GLY A 147 12.00 6.59 0.46
CA GLY A 147 13.01 7.53 0.97
C GLY A 147 14.42 6.96 1.08
N LEU A 148 14.56 5.63 1.17
CA LEU A 148 15.86 4.95 1.05
C LEU A 148 16.37 4.85 -0.39
N MET A 149 15.53 5.15 -1.37
CA MET A 149 15.87 5.16 -2.80
C MET A 149 16.18 6.59 -3.29
N LYS A 150 16.76 7.42 -2.40
CA LYS A 150 17.15 8.79 -2.74
C LYS A 150 18.09 8.79 -3.96
N ARG A 151 17.61 9.36 -5.06
CA ARG A 151 18.32 9.79 -6.27
C ARG A 151 18.78 8.77 -7.30
N PRO A 152 19.38 7.58 -7.03
CA PRO A 152 19.85 6.76 -8.14
C PRO A 152 18.73 6.15 -8.97
N LEU A 153 17.66 5.67 -8.32
CA LEU A 153 16.57 4.99 -9.02
C LEU A 153 15.60 5.97 -9.69
N ALA A 154 15.32 7.11 -9.08
CA ALA A 154 14.53 8.18 -9.70
C ALA A 154 15.21 8.66 -10.99
N LYS A 155 16.54 8.82 -10.98
CA LYS A 155 17.34 9.16 -12.16
C LYS A 155 17.37 8.04 -13.19
N PHE A 156 17.42 6.78 -12.74
CA PHE A 156 17.42 5.59 -13.61
C PHE A 156 16.06 5.34 -14.25
N LEU A 157 14.96 5.66 -13.56
CA LEU A 157 13.59 5.53 -14.06
C LEU A 157 13.12 6.75 -14.85
N GLY A 158 14.01 7.76 -15.08
CA GLY A 158 13.65 8.98 -15.79
C GLY A 158 12.61 9.84 -15.07
N ILE A 159 12.37 9.61 -13.78
CA ILE A 159 11.49 10.40 -12.91
C ILE A 159 12.31 11.59 -12.39
N SER A 160 12.82 12.40 -13.32
CA SER A 160 13.35 13.71 -12.98
C SER A 160 12.16 14.67 -12.86
N ASP A 161 12.05 15.28 -11.69
CA ASP A 161 11.13 16.36 -11.37
C ASP A 161 9.66 16.04 -11.15
N PHE A 162 9.39 15.39 -10.02
CA PHE A 162 8.07 15.44 -9.37
C PHE A 162 7.75 16.85 -8.77
N LYS A 163 8.63 17.83 -8.98
CA LYS A 163 8.46 19.20 -8.46
C LYS A 163 7.63 20.14 -9.34
N SER A 164 7.28 19.73 -10.57
CA SER A 164 6.73 20.69 -11.54
C SER A 164 5.23 20.59 -11.80
N ARG A 165 4.48 19.77 -11.05
CA ARG A 165 3.01 19.65 -11.25
C ARG A 165 2.17 20.08 -10.05
N ALA A 166 2.75 20.82 -9.11
CA ALA A 166 2.03 21.48 -8.03
C ALA A 166 2.15 23.01 -8.24
N ASN A 167 1.57 23.51 -9.32
CA ASN A 167 1.15 24.91 -9.53
C ASN A 167 -0.16 24.88 -10.29
#